data_c5c66843a4a02c37c62faf83e2e0be3a
#
_entry.id   c5c66843a4a02c37c62faf83e2e0be3a
#
_cell.length_a   1.000
_cell.length_b   1.000
_cell.length_c   1.000
_cell.angle_alpha   90.00
_cell.angle_beta   90.00
_cell.angle_gamma   90.00
#
_symmetry.space_group_name_H-M   'P 1'
#
loop_
_entity.id
_entity.type
_entity.pdbx_description
1 polymer ?
#
loop_
_entity_poly.entity_id
_entity_poly.type
_entity_poly.pdbx_seq_one_letter_code
_entity_poly.pdbx_strand_id
1 'polypeptide(L)'
;PLDVPPLPPRERGRGEGSSDRHVVAAKQMPIFDAAELYKRERTPLVVLAGKEYGTGSSRDWAAKGTLLLGVRAVLAESYERIHRSNLVGMGVLPLQYKPGDTRESLNITGHEIFDFPDLTDSLKPLQEMRIILTDPNTKQSRPITVICRIDSRVEVDYYRNGGILPAVLRKLVAS
;
A
#
# COMPACT_ATOMS: atom_id res chain seq x y z
N PRO A 1 11.35 13.49 -23.87
CA PRO A 1 10.56 12.37 -23.38
C PRO A 1 10.83 12.25 -21.88
N LEU A 2 9.82 12.56 -21.07
CA LEU A 2 9.89 12.34 -19.63
C LEU A 2 9.74 10.84 -19.41
N ASP A 3 10.85 10.20 -19.04
CA ASP A 3 10.88 8.80 -18.63
C ASP A 3 10.15 8.68 -17.29
N VAL A 4 8.84 8.51 -17.36
CA VAL A 4 8.04 8.11 -16.20
C VAL A 4 8.13 6.59 -16.16
N PRO A 5 8.78 6.00 -15.13
CA PRO A 5 8.91 4.55 -15.07
C PRO A 5 7.52 3.92 -15.06
N PRO A 6 7.25 2.94 -15.93
CA PRO A 6 6.04 2.15 -15.87
C PRO A 6 5.97 1.43 -14.52
N LEU A 7 4.75 1.16 -14.06
CA LEU A 7 4.56 0.21 -12.96
C LEU A 7 5.38 -1.04 -13.28
N PRO A 8 6.12 -1.60 -12.31
CA PRO A 8 6.96 -2.76 -12.57
C PRO A 8 6.11 -3.87 -13.21
N PRO A 9 6.60 -4.49 -14.31
CA PRO A 9 5.89 -5.58 -14.95
C PRO A 9 5.70 -6.71 -13.94
N ARG A 10 4.51 -7.32 -13.95
CA ARG A 10 4.25 -8.58 -13.26
C ARG A 10 5.27 -9.61 -13.74
N GLU A 11 6.28 -9.86 -12.97
CA GLU A 11 7.03 -11.09 -13.13
C GLU A 11 6.13 -12.25 -12.70
N ARG A 12 5.64 -12.98 -13.69
CA ARG A 12 5.20 -14.35 -13.48
C ARG A 12 6.44 -15.17 -13.17
N GLY A 13 6.79 -15.24 -11.88
CA GLY A 13 7.90 -16.01 -11.42
C GLY A 13 7.64 -17.50 -11.65
N ARG A 14 8.37 -18.08 -12.57
CA ARG A 14 8.79 -19.46 -12.48
C ARG A 14 10.16 -19.47 -11.82
N GLY A 15 10.27 -20.18 -10.70
CA GLY A 15 11.43 -20.95 -10.36
C GLY A 15 12.60 -20.24 -9.69
N GLU A 16 12.91 -20.74 -8.52
CA GLU A 16 14.26 -20.84 -7.94
C GLU A 16 15.07 -19.55 -7.83
N GLY A 17 14.99 -18.93 -6.69
CA GLY A 17 15.84 -17.82 -6.34
C GLY A 17 15.63 -17.43 -4.89
N SER A 18 16.47 -17.99 -4.03
CA SER A 18 16.90 -17.48 -2.73
C SER A 18 15.92 -16.52 -2.04
N SER A 19 15.17 -17.06 -1.11
CA SER A 19 14.27 -16.34 -0.21
C SER A 19 15.01 -15.58 0.89
N ASP A 20 16.07 -14.88 0.55
CA ASP A 20 16.76 -13.96 1.45
C ASP A 20 16.20 -12.55 1.31
N ARG A 21 14.88 -12.41 1.49
CA ARG A 21 14.34 -11.12 1.91
C ARG A 21 14.78 -10.96 3.36
N HIS A 22 15.93 -10.33 3.55
CA HIS A 22 16.40 -9.93 4.87
C HIS A 22 15.35 -8.97 5.45
N VAL A 23 14.54 -9.50 6.36
CA VAL A 23 13.95 -8.65 7.39
C VAL A 23 15.16 -7.97 8.01
N VAL A 24 15.30 -6.67 7.80
CA VAL A 24 16.38 -5.88 8.41
C VAL A 24 16.35 -6.22 9.89
N ALA A 25 17.34 -6.96 10.32
CA ALA A 25 17.41 -7.52 11.67
C ALA A 25 17.10 -6.38 12.64
N ALA A 26 16.19 -6.59 13.57
CA ALA A 26 15.50 -5.63 14.42
C ALA A 26 16.42 -4.63 15.15
N LYS A 27 17.11 -3.80 14.40
CA LYS A 27 17.84 -2.66 14.92
C LYS A 27 16.86 -1.50 15.02
N GLN A 28 16.54 -1.09 16.23
CA GLN A 28 15.73 0.09 16.45
C GLN A 28 16.43 1.30 15.83
N MET A 29 15.74 1.99 14.91
CA MET A 29 16.26 3.16 14.20
C MET A 29 15.13 4.14 13.90
N PRO A 30 15.41 5.41 13.56
CA PRO A 30 14.42 6.35 13.10
C PRO A 30 13.65 5.83 11.89
N ILE A 31 12.35 6.14 11.81
CA ILE A 31 11.45 5.69 10.71
C ILE A 31 12.01 6.09 9.35
N PHE A 32 12.58 7.28 9.22
CA PHE A 32 13.16 7.76 7.97
C PHE A 32 14.32 6.86 7.51
N ASP A 33 15.24 6.52 8.41
CA ASP A 33 16.41 5.70 8.08
C ASP A 33 15.98 4.28 7.67
N ALA A 34 15.00 3.71 8.40
CA ALA A 34 14.41 2.42 8.04
C ALA A 34 13.76 2.47 6.64
N ALA A 35 12.99 3.52 6.35
CA ALA A 35 12.34 3.70 5.06
C ALA A 35 13.36 3.79 3.92
N GLU A 36 14.49 4.48 4.12
CA GLU A 36 15.56 4.57 3.12
C GLU A 36 16.25 3.22 2.86
N LEU A 37 16.41 2.39 3.90
CA LEU A 37 16.93 1.02 3.72
C LEU A 37 15.97 0.18 2.88
N TYR A 38 14.67 0.15 3.23
CA TYR A 38 13.66 -0.59 2.47
C TYR A 38 13.54 -0.11 1.02
N LYS A 39 13.69 1.20 0.76
CA LYS A 39 13.73 1.72 -0.61
C LYS A 39 14.91 1.19 -1.41
N ARG A 40 16.11 1.14 -0.82
CA ARG A 40 17.31 0.56 -1.46
C ARG A 40 17.10 -0.90 -1.81
N GLU A 41 16.42 -1.64 -0.95
CA GLU A 41 16.03 -3.03 -1.18
C GLU A 41 14.82 -3.20 -2.10
N ARG A 42 14.20 -2.08 -2.55
CA ARG A 42 12.97 -2.05 -3.35
C ARG A 42 11.80 -2.78 -2.68
N THR A 43 11.78 -2.78 -1.35
CA THR A 43 10.70 -3.39 -0.56
C THR A 43 9.65 -2.34 -0.22
N PRO A 44 8.44 -2.44 -0.78
CA PRO A 44 7.35 -1.51 -0.45
C PRO A 44 6.85 -1.74 0.97
N LEU A 45 6.37 -0.67 1.61
CA LEU A 45 5.91 -0.70 2.98
C LEU A 45 4.39 -0.62 3.09
N VAL A 46 3.85 -1.18 4.17
CA VAL A 46 2.44 -1.06 4.58
C VAL A 46 2.38 -0.35 5.92
N VAL A 47 1.44 0.60 6.07
CA VAL A 47 1.12 1.22 7.36
C VAL A 47 -0.09 0.50 7.96
N LEU A 48 0.00 0.12 9.23
CA LEU A 48 -1.10 -0.39 10.03
C LEU A 48 -1.57 0.72 10.96
N ALA A 49 -2.84 1.08 10.90
CA ALA A 49 -3.41 2.20 11.63
C ALA A 49 -4.74 1.86 12.29
N GLY A 50 -5.09 2.60 13.31
CA GLY A 50 -6.36 2.50 14.01
C GLY A 50 -7.46 3.35 13.36
N LYS A 51 -8.29 3.96 14.22
CA LYS A 51 -9.44 4.77 13.81
C LYS A 51 -9.01 6.16 13.34
N GLU A 52 -9.81 6.72 12.41
CA GLU A 52 -9.69 8.09 11.92
C GLU A 52 -8.30 8.44 11.38
N TYR A 53 -7.66 7.49 10.68
CA TYR A 53 -6.35 7.72 10.11
C TYR A 53 -6.33 8.95 9.21
N GLY A 54 -5.37 9.83 9.48
CA GLY A 54 -5.18 11.07 8.71
C GLY A 54 -5.95 12.28 9.25
N THR A 55 -6.48 12.21 10.48
CA THR A 55 -7.06 13.37 11.17
C THR A 55 -5.96 14.38 11.50
N GLY A 56 -5.99 15.51 10.82
CA GLY A 56 -5.02 16.60 10.96
C GLY A 56 -5.23 17.65 9.90
N SER A 57 -4.55 18.80 9.96
CA SER A 57 -4.82 19.92 9.03
C SER A 57 -4.09 19.78 7.68
N SER A 58 -2.87 19.25 7.65
CA SER A 58 -2.04 19.13 6.43
C SER A 58 -2.17 17.77 5.75
N ARG A 59 -3.39 17.38 5.41
CA ARG A 59 -3.75 16.04 4.93
C ARG A 59 -3.06 15.63 3.63
N ASP A 60 -2.89 16.55 2.69
CA ASP A 60 -2.22 16.32 1.42
C ASP A 60 -0.73 16.02 1.63
N TRP A 61 -0.05 16.85 2.40
CA TRP A 61 1.35 16.64 2.76
C TRP A 61 1.58 15.34 3.55
N ALA A 62 0.63 14.97 4.42
CA ALA A 62 0.69 13.71 5.14
C ALA A 62 0.62 12.51 4.19
N ALA A 63 -0.28 12.54 3.20
CA ALA A 63 -0.36 11.50 2.17
C ALA A 63 0.90 11.44 1.29
N LYS A 64 1.45 12.62 0.92
CA LYS A 64 2.71 12.71 0.18
C LYS A 64 3.89 12.17 0.99
N GLY A 65 3.98 12.51 2.27
CA GLY A 65 5.00 11.98 3.18
C GLY A 65 4.93 10.45 3.27
N THR A 66 3.74 9.89 3.38
CA THR A 66 3.50 8.45 3.36
C THR A 66 4.08 7.81 2.08
N LEU A 67 3.77 8.35 0.90
CA LEU A 67 4.32 7.88 -0.35
C LEU A 67 5.85 8.01 -0.40
N LEU A 68 6.41 9.14 0.04
CA LEU A 68 7.85 9.41 0.02
C LEU A 68 8.63 8.46 0.93
N LEU A 69 8.02 7.95 1.99
CA LEU A 69 8.61 6.89 2.83
C LEU A 69 8.55 5.49 2.19
N GLY A 70 8.05 5.36 0.97
CA GLY A 70 7.97 4.05 0.29
C GLY A 70 6.72 3.24 0.65
N VAL A 71 5.77 3.82 1.38
CA VAL A 71 4.50 3.16 1.71
C VAL A 71 3.63 3.08 0.46
N ARG A 72 3.08 1.89 0.20
CA ARG A 72 2.21 1.62 -0.95
C ARG A 72 0.78 1.27 -0.57
N ALA A 73 0.57 0.86 0.67
CA ALA A 73 -0.76 0.61 1.20
C ALA A 73 -0.87 1.06 2.65
N VAL A 74 -2.05 1.47 3.04
CA VAL A 74 -2.41 1.75 4.43
C VAL A 74 -3.60 0.86 4.78
N LEU A 75 -3.53 0.13 5.87
CA LEU A 75 -4.62 -0.68 6.41
C LEU A 75 -5.05 -0.08 7.75
N ALA A 76 -6.26 0.48 7.80
CA ALA A 76 -6.78 1.21 8.95
C ALA A 76 -8.18 0.72 9.36
N GLU A 77 -8.58 0.98 10.60
CA GLU A 77 -9.95 0.73 11.05
C GLU A 77 -10.94 1.73 10.43
N SER A 78 -10.53 2.98 10.30
CA SER A 78 -11.27 4.01 9.58
C SER A 78 -10.36 5.14 9.11
N TYR A 79 -10.87 5.97 8.21
CA TYR A 79 -10.13 7.08 7.62
C TYR A 79 -10.86 8.41 7.83
N GLU A 80 -10.09 9.46 8.00
CA GLU A 80 -10.58 10.78 7.68
C GLU A 80 -10.80 10.86 6.15
N ARG A 81 -11.99 11.37 5.77
CA ARG A 81 -12.48 11.29 4.37
C ARG A 81 -11.55 11.94 3.34
N ILE A 82 -11.04 13.14 3.63
CA ILE A 82 -10.18 13.88 2.71
C ILE A 82 -8.82 13.20 2.60
N HIS A 83 -8.27 12.75 3.73
CA HIS A 83 -6.98 12.06 3.74
C HIS A 83 -7.02 10.75 2.95
N ARG A 84 -8.12 9.98 3.07
CA ARG A 84 -8.33 8.78 2.24
C ARG A 84 -8.24 9.10 0.75
N SER A 85 -8.94 10.16 0.31
CA SER A 85 -8.89 10.59 -1.10
C SER A 85 -7.49 11.06 -1.52
N ASN A 86 -6.76 11.74 -0.62
CA ASN A 86 -5.40 12.18 -0.88
C ASN A 86 -4.43 10.99 -1.02
N LEU A 87 -4.60 9.92 -0.24
CA LEU A 87 -3.81 8.69 -0.41
C LEU A 87 -3.98 8.13 -1.82
N VAL A 88 -5.23 8.00 -2.30
CA VAL A 88 -5.50 7.54 -3.68
C VAL A 88 -4.90 8.50 -4.71
N GLY A 89 -5.03 9.81 -4.48
CA GLY A 89 -4.45 10.85 -5.32
C GLY A 89 -2.92 10.79 -5.42
N MET A 90 -2.26 10.25 -4.42
CA MET A 90 -0.80 9.99 -4.38
C MET A 90 -0.41 8.57 -4.84
N GLY A 91 -1.37 7.71 -5.22
CA GLY A 91 -1.10 6.33 -5.62
C GLY A 91 -0.82 5.37 -4.46
N VAL A 92 -1.28 5.70 -3.25
CA VAL A 92 -1.23 4.82 -2.07
C VAL A 92 -2.59 4.14 -1.90
N LEU A 93 -2.61 2.82 -1.72
CA LEU A 93 -3.82 2.01 -1.60
C LEU A 93 -4.42 2.12 -0.19
N PRO A 94 -5.60 2.71 -0.01
CA PRO A 94 -6.29 2.69 1.26
C PRO A 94 -7.09 1.39 1.42
N LEU A 95 -6.87 0.69 2.53
CA LEU A 95 -7.52 -0.56 2.89
C LEU A 95 -8.15 -0.41 4.28
N GLN A 96 -9.30 -1.00 4.48
CA GLN A 96 -10.01 -0.95 5.74
C GLN A 96 -10.27 -2.34 6.27
N TYR A 97 -10.05 -2.53 7.57
CA TYR A 97 -10.48 -3.75 8.25
C TYR A 97 -12.00 -3.94 8.10
N LYS A 98 -12.46 -5.18 8.08
CA LYS A 98 -13.90 -5.46 8.14
C LYS A 98 -14.49 -5.03 9.48
N PRO A 99 -15.78 -4.74 9.55
CA PRO A 99 -16.43 -4.42 10.82
C PRO A 99 -16.16 -5.48 11.89
N GLY A 100 -15.62 -5.06 13.02
CA GLY A 100 -15.23 -5.93 14.13
C GLY A 100 -13.79 -6.42 14.09
N ASP A 101 -13.10 -6.28 12.97
CA ASP A 101 -11.68 -6.61 12.85
C ASP A 101 -10.81 -5.42 13.22
N THR A 102 -9.73 -5.71 13.93
CA THR A 102 -8.66 -4.77 14.25
C THR A 102 -7.31 -5.45 14.04
N ARG A 103 -6.24 -4.69 14.10
CA ARG A 103 -4.88 -5.24 14.09
C ARG A 103 -4.71 -6.31 15.17
N GLU A 104 -5.22 -6.03 16.37
CA GLU A 104 -5.12 -6.89 17.55
C GLU A 104 -5.97 -8.17 17.39
N SER A 105 -7.23 -8.04 16.96
CA SER A 105 -8.11 -9.21 16.77
C SER A 105 -7.60 -10.17 15.71
N LEU A 106 -6.92 -9.61 14.69
CA LEU A 106 -6.28 -10.39 13.64
C LEU A 106 -4.85 -10.82 13.98
N ASN A 107 -4.37 -10.55 15.19
CA ASN A 107 -3.01 -10.87 15.63
C ASN A 107 -1.92 -10.44 14.62
N ILE A 108 -2.03 -9.21 14.10
CA ILE A 108 -1.03 -8.65 13.18
C ILE A 108 0.04 -7.94 14.00
N THR A 109 1.27 -8.41 13.94
CA THR A 109 2.39 -7.90 14.74
C THR A 109 3.07 -6.70 14.09
N GLY A 110 2.99 -6.60 12.75
CA GLY A 110 3.67 -5.60 11.93
C GLY A 110 5.00 -6.08 11.35
N HIS A 111 5.35 -7.35 11.56
CA HIS A 111 6.54 -7.99 10.99
C HIS A 111 6.22 -8.87 9.78
N GLU A 112 4.94 -9.09 9.50
CA GLU A 112 4.49 -9.96 8.42
C GLU A 112 4.81 -9.36 7.05
N ILE A 113 5.00 -10.24 6.08
CA ILE A 113 5.02 -9.91 4.66
C ILE A 113 3.57 -9.90 4.18
N PHE A 114 3.19 -8.85 3.46
CA PHE A 114 1.85 -8.65 2.92
C PHE A 114 1.86 -8.91 1.42
N ASP A 115 1.15 -9.93 0.96
CA ASP A 115 0.91 -10.18 -0.45
C ASP A 115 -0.54 -9.86 -0.82
N PHE A 116 -0.74 -9.22 -1.97
CA PHE A 116 -2.03 -8.71 -2.45
C PHE A 116 -2.47 -9.44 -3.73
N PRO A 117 -2.92 -10.71 -3.67
CA PRO A 117 -3.26 -11.49 -4.86
C PRO A 117 -4.43 -10.92 -5.67
N ASP A 118 -5.35 -10.23 -5.00
CA ASP A 118 -6.53 -9.65 -5.63
C ASP A 118 -6.31 -8.22 -6.18
N LEU A 119 -5.11 -7.67 -6.02
CA LEU A 119 -4.73 -6.39 -6.61
C LEU A 119 -4.39 -6.59 -8.08
N THR A 120 -5.40 -6.47 -8.93
CA THR A 120 -5.31 -6.71 -10.37
C THR A 120 -5.79 -5.50 -11.17
N ASP A 121 -5.60 -5.52 -12.49
CA ASP A 121 -6.12 -4.48 -13.37
C ASP A 121 -7.67 -4.43 -13.41
N SER A 122 -8.34 -5.44 -12.88
CA SER A 122 -9.80 -5.50 -12.73
C SER A 122 -10.32 -4.95 -11.40
N LEU A 123 -9.47 -4.21 -10.65
CA LEU A 123 -9.84 -3.58 -9.38
C LEU A 123 -11.13 -2.76 -9.50
N LYS A 124 -12.07 -2.98 -8.58
CA LYS A 124 -13.36 -2.28 -8.52
C LYS A 124 -13.44 -1.43 -7.25
N PRO A 125 -14.23 -0.35 -7.28
CA PRO A 125 -14.50 0.42 -6.07
C PRO A 125 -15.09 -0.46 -4.96
N LEU A 126 -14.67 -0.21 -3.72
CA LEU A 126 -15.17 -0.86 -2.50
C LEU A 126 -15.10 -2.39 -2.51
N GLN A 127 -14.26 -2.97 -3.35
CA GLN A 127 -14.12 -4.42 -3.45
C GLN A 127 -13.53 -5.00 -2.18
N GLU A 128 -14.05 -6.15 -1.75
CA GLU A 128 -13.35 -6.98 -0.78
C GLU A 128 -12.09 -7.57 -1.40
N MET A 129 -10.99 -7.50 -0.67
CA MET A 129 -9.68 -7.98 -1.11
C MET A 129 -9.10 -8.94 -0.09
N ARG A 130 -8.53 -10.00 -0.59
CA ARG A 130 -7.77 -10.94 0.21
C ARG A 130 -6.32 -10.47 0.27
N ILE A 131 -5.76 -10.50 1.46
CA ILE A 131 -4.33 -10.26 1.72
C ILE A 131 -3.79 -11.54 2.34
N ILE A 132 -2.64 -11.98 1.89
CA ILE A 132 -1.91 -13.09 2.50
C ILE A 132 -0.85 -12.49 3.41
N LEU A 133 -0.93 -12.81 4.69
CA LEU A 133 0.06 -12.45 5.71
C LEU A 133 1.01 -13.63 5.89
N THR A 134 2.30 -13.41 5.69
CA THR A 134 3.32 -14.43 5.89
C THR A 134 4.27 -14.01 7.01
N ASP A 135 4.39 -14.83 8.03
CA ASP A 135 5.38 -14.63 9.08
C ASP A 135 6.79 -14.91 8.50
N PRO A 136 7.72 -13.95 8.57
CA PRO A 136 9.05 -14.11 7.98
C PRO A 136 9.90 -15.18 8.67
N ASN A 137 9.64 -15.50 9.94
CA ASN A 137 10.40 -16.45 10.72
C ASN A 137 9.89 -17.89 10.54
N THR A 138 8.57 -18.08 10.75
CA THR A 138 7.94 -19.42 10.68
C THR A 138 7.57 -19.82 9.25
N LYS A 139 7.55 -18.86 8.31
CA LYS A 139 7.08 -19.03 6.92
C LYS A 139 5.61 -19.47 6.82
N GLN A 140 4.88 -19.38 7.91
CA GLN A 140 3.45 -19.67 7.91
C GLN A 140 2.69 -18.51 7.27
N SER A 141 1.76 -18.85 6.40
CA SER A 141 0.91 -17.87 5.70
C SER A 141 -0.55 -18.05 6.09
N ARG A 142 -1.27 -16.93 6.23
CA ARG A 142 -2.70 -16.93 6.50
C ARG A 142 -3.40 -15.81 5.73
N PRO A 143 -4.61 -16.05 5.22
CA PRO A 143 -5.37 -15.00 4.57
C PRO A 143 -6.11 -14.13 5.59
N ILE A 144 -6.24 -12.86 5.26
CA ILE A 144 -7.23 -11.94 5.85
C ILE A 144 -8.04 -11.30 4.73
N THR A 145 -9.25 -10.83 5.04
CA THR A 145 -10.10 -10.11 4.09
C THR A 145 -10.27 -8.68 4.57
N VAL A 146 -10.06 -7.73 3.66
CA VAL A 146 -10.16 -6.29 3.92
C VAL A 146 -11.03 -5.62 2.85
N ILE A 147 -11.40 -4.37 3.05
CA ILE A 147 -12.15 -3.58 2.08
C ILE A 147 -11.20 -2.59 1.41
N CYS A 148 -11.15 -2.60 0.09
CA CYS A 148 -10.48 -1.55 -0.69
C CYS A 148 -11.28 -0.25 -0.61
N ARG A 149 -10.67 0.82 -0.09
CA ARG A 149 -11.32 2.11 0.08
C ARG A 149 -10.99 3.08 -1.07
N ILE A 150 -10.94 2.55 -2.25
CA ILE A 150 -11.10 3.32 -3.49
C ILE A 150 -12.61 3.35 -3.75
N ASP A 151 -13.24 4.50 -3.61
CA ASP A 151 -14.69 4.58 -3.47
C ASP A 151 -15.40 4.88 -4.82
N SER A 152 -14.64 5.21 -5.89
CA SER A 152 -15.20 5.52 -7.20
C SER A 152 -14.36 4.99 -8.36
N ARG A 153 -14.97 4.88 -9.56
CA ARG A 153 -14.26 4.46 -10.79
C ARG A 153 -13.15 5.45 -11.18
N VAL A 154 -13.37 6.74 -10.98
CA VAL A 154 -12.37 7.77 -11.26
C VAL A 154 -11.16 7.61 -10.35
N GLU A 155 -11.37 7.29 -9.09
CA GLU A 155 -10.27 7.00 -8.17
C GLU A 155 -9.50 5.72 -8.54
N VAL A 156 -10.16 4.71 -9.09
CA VAL A 156 -9.49 3.53 -9.65
C VAL A 156 -8.55 3.93 -10.78
N ASP A 157 -9.00 4.83 -11.67
CA ASP A 157 -8.16 5.33 -12.76
C ASP A 157 -6.96 6.12 -12.22
N TYR A 158 -7.15 6.95 -11.22
CA TYR A 158 -6.04 7.67 -10.57
C TYR A 158 -5.04 6.70 -9.95
N TYR A 159 -5.52 5.73 -9.19
CA TYR A 159 -4.66 4.75 -8.54
C TYR A 159 -3.85 3.92 -9.57
N ARG A 160 -4.50 3.43 -10.64
CA ARG A 160 -3.84 2.69 -11.73
C ARG A 160 -2.74 3.48 -12.41
N ASN A 161 -2.90 4.79 -12.50
CA ASN A 161 -1.91 5.68 -13.07
C ASN A 161 -0.80 6.09 -12.10
N GLY A 162 -0.84 5.63 -10.85
CA GLY A 162 0.12 6.01 -9.81
C GLY A 162 -0.19 7.36 -9.14
N GLY A 163 -1.44 7.83 -9.27
CA GLY A 163 -1.94 9.05 -8.66
C GLY A 163 -2.58 10.01 -9.67
N ILE A 164 -3.10 11.11 -9.14
CA ILE A 164 -3.87 12.09 -9.94
C ILE A 164 -2.98 12.83 -10.95
N LEU A 165 -1.78 13.26 -10.53
CA LEU A 165 -0.89 14.02 -11.42
C LEU A 165 -0.39 13.17 -12.59
N PRO A 166 0.12 11.94 -12.40
CA PRO A 166 0.48 11.08 -13.52
C PRO A 166 -0.71 10.76 -14.44
N ALA A 167 -1.93 10.61 -13.90
CA ALA A 167 -3.13 10.38 -14.70
C ALA A 167 -3.44 11.57 -15.63
N VAL A 168 -3.37 12.78 -15.09
CA VAL A 168 -3.61 14.02 -15.85
C VAL A 168 -2.53 14.23 -16.91
N LEU A 169 -1.26 14.05 -16.57
CA LEU A 169 -0.14 14.20 -17.50
C LEU A 169 -0.27 13.22 -18.68
N ARG A 170 -0.60 11.95 -18.42
CA ARG A 170 -0.82 10.98 -19.51
C ARG A 170 -1.97 11.36 -20.43
N LYS A 171 -3.05 11.91 -19.91
CA LYS A 171 -4.17 12.41 -20.72
C LYS A 171 -3.77 13.59 -21.60
N LEU A 172 -2.98 14.53 -21.08
CA LEU A 172 -2.50 15.68 -21.82
C LEU A 172 -1.50 15.31 -22.94
N VAL A 173 -0.71 14.26 -22.73
CA VAL A 173 0.26 13.80 -23.75
C VAL A 173 -0.43 12.95 -24.83
N ALA A 174 -1.57 12.34 -24.53
CA ALA A 174 -2.33 11.50 -25.47
C ALA A 174 -3.36 12.29 -26.30
N SER A 175 -3.60 13.56 -25.98
CA SER A 175 -4.47 14.50 -26.72
C SER A 175 -3.66 15.28 -27.74
#